data_ad63fa9435f708502e84d846fa8f86c9
#
_entry.id   ad63fa9435f708502e84d846fa8f86c9
#
_cell.length_a   1.000
_cell.length_b   1.000
_cell.length_c   1.000
_cell.angle_alpha   90.00
_cell.angle_beta   90.00
_cell.angle_gamma   90.00
#
_symmetry.space_group_name_H-M   'P 1'
#
loop_
_entity.id
_entity.type
_entity.pdbx_description
1 polymer ?
#
loop_
_entity_poly.entity_id
_entity_poly.type
_entity_poly.pdbx_seq_one_letter_code
_entity_poly.pdbx_strand_id
1 'polypeptide(L)'
;MYLASLQIPYLLSLALLIQTIIPGFPPSPRAMFGILSKLDHAFASLLQGRDVDTGEPLPGFDRGRHVSDTEKVRIKSLVERTRVCVVEVMKEGEFDPADAEEPLDSADESMDDSEAYDGLAEVGSWDMEIAKVYDRTIVELGDTLGGESIGIVTE
;
A
#
# COMPACT_ATOMS: atom_id res chain seq x y z
N MET A 1 26.24 -6.61 9.91
CA MET A 1 25.34 -5.75 10.64
C MET A 1 23.88 -5.96 10.28
N TYR A 2 23.04 -5.97 11.27
CA TYR A 2 21.72 -6.63 11.32
C TYR A 2 20.53 -5.73 10.96
N LEU A 3 20.70 -4.74 10.13
CA LEU A 3 19.65 -3.78 9.79
C LEU A 3 18.43 -4.43 9.13
N ALA A 4 18.65 -5.36 8.22
CA ALA A 4 17.56 -6.05 7.51
C ALA A 4 16.66 -6.85 8.45
N SER A 5 17.23 -7.50 9.48
CA SER A 5 16.47 -8.30 10.44
C SER A 5 15.61 -7.49 11.41
N LEU A 6 15.91 -6.21 11.55
CA LEU A 6 15.13 -5.27 12.37
C LEU A 6 14.09 -4.48 11.57
N GLN A 7 14.34 -4.24 10.28
CA GLN A 7 13.45 -3.45 9.43
C GLN A 7 12.09 -4.10 9.28
N ILE A 8 12.04 -5.40 9.02
CA ILE A 8 10.78 -6.12 8.78
C ILE A 8 9.88 -6.13 10.02
N PRO A 9 10.34 -6.57 11.20
CA PRO A 9 9.53 -6.51 12.42
C PRO A 9 9.08 -5.09 12.77
N TYR A 10 9.95 -4.09 12.56
CA TYR A 10 9.62 -2.69 12.82
C TYR A 10 8.52 -2.19 11.89
N LEU A 11 8.63 -2.43 10.58
CA LEU A 11 7.61 -2.04 9.60
C LEU A 11 6.29 -2.79 9.82
N LEU A 12 6.32 -4.06 10.19
CA LEU A 12 5.12 -4.81 10.55
C LEU A 12 4.41 -4.19 11.77
N SER A 13 5.19 -3.79 12.78
CA SER A 13 4.64 -3.13 13.97
C SER A 13 4.03 -1.77 13.64
N LEU A 14 4.71 -0.99 12.82
CA LEU A 14 4.22 0.32 12.35
C LEU A 14 2.94 0.16 11.52
N ALA A 15 2.92 -0.75 10.57
CA ALA A 15 1.75 -1.00 9.73
C ALA A 15 0.55 -1.53 10.54
N LEU A 16 0.79 -2.36 11.55
CA LEU A 16 -0.24 -2.81 12.48
C LEU A 16 -0.80 -1.65 13.31
N LEU A 17 0.07 -0.75 13.77
CA LEU A 17 -0.36 0.47 14.47
C LEU A 17 -1.25 1.34 13.60
N ILE A 18 -0.87 1.58 12.36
CA ILE A 18 -1.68 2.34 11.38
C ILE A 18 -3.04 1.67 11.17
N GLN A 19 -3.07 0.36 10.95
CA GLN A 19 -4.32 -0.41 10.83
C GLN A 19 -5.23 -0.24 12.05
N THR A 20 -4.66 -0.19 13.24
CA THR A 20 -5.42 -0.01 14.49
C THR A 20 -5.95 1.41 14.64
N ILE A 21 -5.21 2.41 14.16
CA ILE A 21 -5.58 3.83 14.25
C ILE A 21 -6.70 4.19 13.26
N ILE A 22 -6.66 3.66 12.05
CA ILE A 22 -7.59 4.02 10.97
C ILE A 22 -9.07 4.01 11.43
N PRO A 23 -9.61 2.97 12.08
CA PRO A 23 -11.01 2.97 12.49
C PRO A 23 -11.30 3.77 13.76
N GLY A 24 -10.28 4.19 14.48
CA GLY A 24 -10.41 4.90 15.76
C GLY A 24 -10.56 6.41 15.66
N PHE A 25 -10.37 6.97 14.47
CA PHE A 25 -10.41 8.42 14.23
C PHE A 25 -11.24 8.73 12.98
N PRO A 26 -11.79 9.96 12.89
CA PRO A 26 -12.41 10.40 11.65
C PRO A 26 -11.43 10.25 10.48
N PRO A 27 -11.88 9.74 9.33
CA PRO A 27 -10.99 9.48 8.21
C PRO A 27 -10.42 10.78 7.64
N SER A 28 -9.09 10.79 7.48
CA SER A 28 -8.34 11.81 6.75
C SER A 28 -7.71 11.12 5.52
N PRO A 29 -8.44 11.05 4.39
CA PRO A 29 -8.06 10.24 3.25
C PRO A 29 -6.68 10.56 2.70
N ARG A 30 -6.35 11.82 2.54
CA ARG A 30 -5.06 12.25 2.01
C ARG A 30 -3.89 11.75 2.88
N ALA A 31 -3.97 11.97 4.19
CA ALA A 31 -2.93 11.52 5.13
C ALA A 31 -2.87 9.98 5.18
N MET A 32 -4.02 9.34 5.21
CA MET A 32 -4.14 7.88 5.26
C MET A 32 -3.52 7.23 4.01
N PHE A 33 -3.93 7.64 2.81
CA PHE A 33 -3.38 7.08 1.57
C PHE A 33 -1.91 7.45 1.36
N GLY A 34 -1.48 8.63 1.82
CA GLY A 34 -0.07 9.02 1.79
C GLY A 34 0.81 8.09 2.61
N ILE A 35 0.42 7.74 3.83
CA ILE A 35 1.20 6.82 4.67
C ILE A 35 1.12 5.37 4.17
N LEU A 36 -0.05 4.92 3.71
CA LEU A 36 -0.22 3.58 3.14
C LEU A 36 0.61 3.38 1.87
N SER A 37 0.72 4.40 1.02
CA SER A 37 1.59 4.38 -0.16
C SER A 37 3.07 4.24 0.21
N LYS A 38 3.53 4.93 1.25
CA LYS A 38 4.91 4.78 1.75
C LYS A 38 5.18 3.39 2.33
N LEU A 39 4.23 2.83 3.05
CA LEU A 39 4.33 1.46 3.56
C LEU A 39 4.32 0.43 2.43
N ASP A 40 3.49 0.62 1.42
CA ASP A 40 3.46 -0.23 0.23
C ASP A 40 4.81 -0.24 -0.50
N HIS A 41 5.39 0.93 -0.73
CA HIS A 41 6.73 1.06 -1.30
C HIS A 41 7.79 0.35 -0.45
N ALA A 42 7.74 0.53 0.87
CA ALA A 42 8.70 -0.09 1.78
C ALA A 42 8.59 -1.63 1.79
N PHE A 43 7.40 -2.19 1.89
CA PHE A 43 7.20 -3.63 1.86
C PHE A 43 7.56 -4.24 0.51
N ALA A 44 7.16 -3.63 -0.60
CA ALA A 44 7.51 -4.08 -1.93
C ALA A 44 9.03 -4.09 -2.14
N SER A 45 9.72 -3.05 -1.70
CA SER A 45 11.18 -2.97 -1.75
C SER A 45 11.86 -4.05 -0.90
N LEU A 46 11.37 -4.30 0.31
CA LEU A 46 11.90 -5.38 1.16
C LEU A 46 11.70 -6.77 0.53
N LEU A 47 10.53 -7.01 -0.08
CA LEU A 47 10.24 -8.27 -0.75
C LEU A 47 11.14 -8.52 -1.95
N GLN A 48 11.50 -7.47 -2.71
CA GLN A 48 12.46 -7.55 -3.81
C GLN A 48 13.93 -7.54 -3.34
N GLY A 49 14.22 -7.05 -2.14
CA GLY A 49 15.58 -6.82 -1.66
C GLY A 49 16.27 -5.62 -2.31
N ARG A 50 15.51 -4.79 -3.01
CA ARG A 50 15.95 -3.57 -3.69
C ARG A 50 14.88 -2.50 -3.65
N ASP A 51 15.27 -1.25 -3.78
CA ASP A 51 14.32 -0.17 -3.96
C ASP A 51 13.52 -0.36 -5.26
N VAL A 52 12.19 -0.36 -5.19
CA VAL A 52 11.33 -0.63 -6.34
C VAL A 52 11.33 0.48 -7.39
N ASP A 53 11.69 1.70 -7.01
CA ASP A 53 11.73 2.85 -7.90
C ASP A 53 13.11 3.04 -8.53
N THR A 54 14.19 2.88 -7.77
CA THR A 54 15.57 3.10 -8.24
C THR A 54 16.27 1.81 -8.69
N GLY A 55 15.83 0.66 -8.20
CA GLY A 55 16.48 -0.62 -8.43
C GLY A 55 17.76 -0.84 -7.62
N GLU A 56 18.13 0.09 -6.75
CA GLU A 56 19.31 -0.03 -5.89
C GLU A 56 19.11 -1.12 -4.82
N PRO A 57 20.11 -1.98 -4.57
CA PRO A 57 20.04 -2.98 -3.53
C PRO A 57 19.84 -2.35 -2.15
N LEU A 58 18.95 -2.93 -1.35
CA LEU A 58 18.76 -2.49 0.03
C LEU A 58 19.92 -2.93 0.90
N PRO A 59 20.36 -2.09 1.87
CA PRO A 59 21.40 -2.47 2.81
C PRO A 59 21.05 -3.74 3.58
N GLY A 60 21.96 -4.72 3.55
CA GLY A 60 21.78 -6.01 4.23
C GLY A 60 21.13 -7.11 3.39
N PHE A 61 20.69 -6.82 2.17
CA PHE A 61 20.15 -7.81 1.21
C PHE A 61 21.16 -8.27 0.18
N ASP A 62 22.34 -7.68 0.15
CA ASP A 62 23.44 -7.94 -0.77
C ASP A 62 24.07 -9.34 -0.65
N ARG A 63 23.75 -10.08 0.42
CA ARG A 63 24.29 -11.42 0.69
C ARG A 63 23.26 -12.55 0.57
N GLY A 64 22.30 -12.42 -0.33
CA GLY A 64 21.26 -13.42 -0.52
C GLY A 64 20.24 -13.48 0.61
N ARG A 65 20.18 -12.48 1.47
CA ARG A 65 19.17 -12.37 2.50
C ARG A 65 17.85 -11.95 1.85
N HIS A 66 16.78 -12.58 2.23
CA HIS A 66 15.43 -12.29 1.75
C HIS A 66 14.42 -12.38 2.90
N VAL A 67 13.23 -11.84 2.66
CA VAL A 67 12.12 -11.96 3.59
C VAL A 67 11.73 -13.42 3.71
N SER A 68 11.63 -13.93 4.94
CA SER A 68 11.24 -15.32 5.20
C SER A 68 9.78 -15.57 4.86
N ASP A 69 9.41 -16.82 4.59
CA ASP A 69 8.03 -17.19 4.28
C ASP A 69 7.06 -16.85 5.42
N THR A 70 7.50 -17.00 6.66
CA THR A 70 6.72 -16.60 7.84
C THR A 70 6.46 -15.10 7.86
N GLU A 71 7.44 -14.29 7.53
CA GLU A 71 7.29 -12.83 7.42
C GLU A 71 6.38 -12.45 6.27
N LYS A 72 6.51 -13.10 5.12
CA LYS A 72 5.61 -12.90 3.96
C LYS A 72 4.14 -13.19 4.31
N VAL A 73 3.88 -14.28 5.04
CA VAL A 73 2.52 -14.61 5.50
C VAL A 73 1.97 -13.55 6.46
N ARG A 74 2.81 -13.01 7.34
CA ARG A 74 2.42 -11.90 8.23
C ARG A 74 2.12 -10.63 7.47
N ILE A 75 2.95 -10.27 6.51
CA ILE A 75 2.72 -9.11 5.63
C ILE A 75 1.40 -9.30 4.88
N LYS A 76 1.18 -10.45 4.27
CA LYS A 76 -0.06 -10.76 3.54
C LYS A 76 -1.29 -10.59 4.41
N SER A 77 -1.30 -11.20 5.58
CA SER A 77 -2.42 -11.11 6.53
C SER A 77 -2.71 -9.67 6.97
N LEU A 78 -1.66 -8.89 7.23
CA LEU A 78 -1.77 -7.47 7.59
C LEU A 78 -2.34 -6.65 6.43
N VAL A 79 -1.82 -6.84 5.24
CA VAL A 79 -2.25 -6.14 4.02
C VAL A 79 -3.73 -6.40 3.71
N GLU A 80 -4.15 -7.66 3.73
CA GLU A 80 -5.54 -8.04 3.49
C GLU A 80 -6.50 -7.40 4.49
N ARG A 81 -6.15 -7.43 5.77
CA ARG A 81 -6.98 -6.79 6.82
C ARG A 81 -7.01 -5.27 6.69
N THR A 82 -5.89 -4.65 6.34
CA THR A 82 -5.84 -3.19 6.14
C THR A 82 -6.71 -2.77 4.96
N ARG A 83 -6.69 -3.52 3.86
CA ARG A 83 -7.55 -3.23 2.69
C ARG A 83 -9.03 -3.27 3.05
N VAL A 84 -9.46 -4.28 3.80
CA VAL A 84 -10.85 -4.38 4.29
C VAL A 84 -11.19 -3.20 5.19
N CYS A 85 -10.32 -2.88 6.15
CA CYS A 85 -10.49 -1.77 7.07
C CYS A 85 -10.63 -0.43 6.34
N VAL A 86 -9.80 -0.17 5.34
CA VAL A 86 -9.86 1.06 4.52
C VAL A 86 -11.20 1.15 3.78
N VAL A 87 -11.64 0.06 3.16
CA VAL A 87 -12.95 0.03 2.46
C VAL A 87 -14.10 0.34 3.41
N GLU A 88 -14.09 -0.24 4.60
CA GLU A 88 -15.14 -0.01 5.61
C GLU A 88 -15.15 1.44 6.08
N VAL A 89 -14.00 1.98 6.45
CA VAL A 89 -13.87 3.36 6.92
C VAL A 89 -14.26 4.37 5.83
N MET A 90 -13.86 4.10 4.58
CA MET A 90 -14.20 4.98 3.45
C MET A 90 -15.68 4.93 3.07
N LYS A 91 -16.38 3.83 3.34
CA LYS A 91 -17.84 3.74 3.13
C LYS A 91 -18.66 4.43 4.21
N GLU A 92 -18.21 4.40 5.45
CA GLU A 92 -18.94 4.86 6.61
C GLU A 92 -18.54 6.26 7.06
N GLY A 93 -17.37 6.75 6.60
CA GLY A 93 -16.79 7.99 7.08
C GLY A 93 -17.40 9.24 6.46
N GLU A 94 -17.67 10.22 7.31
CA GLU A 94 -17.82 11.60 6.89
C GLU A 94 -16.41 12.20 6.80
N PHE A 95 -16.03 12.62 5.58
CA PHE A 95 -14.72 13.22 5.33
C PHE A 95 -14.73 14.70 5.63
N ASP A 96 -13.58 15.22 6.09
CA ASP A 96 -13.40 16.65 6.16
C ASP A 96 -13.42 17.24 4.73
N PRO A 97 -14.28 18.24 4.45
CA PRO A 97 -14.31 18.89 3.15
C PRO A 97 -12.96 19.45 2.69
N ALA A 98 -12.08 19.78 3.64
CA ALA A 98 -10.72 20.23 3.33
C ALA A 98 -9.84 19.14 2.67
N ASP A 99 -10.17 17.86 2.87
CA ASP A 99 -9.47 16.74 2.22
C ASP A 99 -9.94 16.50 0.76
N ALA A 100 -11.07 17.11 0.37
CA ALA A 100 -11.64 16.93 -0.96
C ALA A 100 -11.09 17.93 -2.01
N GLU A 101 -10.48 19.04 -1.60
CA GLU A 101 -10.29 20.21 -2.47
C GLU A 101 -8.91 20.32 -3.15
N GLU A 102 -7.98 19.37 -2.98
CA GLU A 102 -6.72 19.47 -3.74
C GLU A 102 -6.35 18.19 -4.45
N PRO A 103 -6.22 18.18 -5.77
CA PRO A 103 -5.63 17.08 -6.48
C PRO A 103 -4.18 16.89 -6.02
N LEU A 104 -3.78 15.66 -5.72
CA LEU A 104 -2.38 15.29 -5.58
C LEU A 104 -1.66 15.74 -6.85
N ASP A 105 -0.75 16.67 -6.67
CA ASP A 105 0.09 17.33 -7.65
C ASP A 105 0.51 16.39 -8.80
N SER A 106 -0.14 16.53 -9.91
CA SER A 106 0.42 16.14 -11.18
C SER A 106 0.74 17.43 -11.93
N ALA A 107 1.98 17.87 -11.77
CA ALA A 107 2.54 18.89 -12.61
C ALA A 107 2.57 18.39 -14.04
N ASP A 108 1.55 18.71 -14.80
CA ASP A 108 1.67 18.91 -16.23
C ASP A 108 0.59 19.90 -16.69
N GLU A 109 1.06 21.07 -17.07
CA GLU A 109 0.26 22.12 -17.67
C GLU A 109 -0.13 21.72 -19.08
N SER A 110 -1.37 21.40 -19.30
CA SER A 110 -2.00 21.60 -20.60
C SER A 110 -3.41 22.11 -20.41
N MET A 111 -3.58 23.38 -20.73
CA MET A 111 -4.88 24.03 -20.88
C MET A 111 -5.69 23.30 -21.94
N ASP A 112 -6.84 22.80 -21.57
CA ASP A 112 -7.95 22.70 -22.49
C ASP A 112 -9.26 23.07 -21.78
N ASP A 113 -9.90 24.04 -22.38
CA ASP A 113 -11.14 24.69 -22.01
C ASP A 113 -12.31 23.76 -22.39
N SER A 114 -12.96 23.15 -21.44
CA SER A 114 -14.33 22.67 -21.68
C SER A 114 -15.11 22.46 -20.38
N GLU A 115 -16.02 23.31 -20.22
CA GLU A 115 -17.30 23.41 -19.52
C GLU A 115 -17.71 22.33 -18.54
N ALA A 116 -17.94 22.80 -17.32
CA ALA A 116 -18.97 22.43 -16.37
C ALA A 116 -19.61 21.02 -16.47
N TYR A 117 -19.21 20.13 -15.58
CA TYR A 117 -20.10 19.13 -15.03
C TYR A 117 -20.15 19.26 -13.52
N ASP A 118 -21.34 19.74 -13.09
CA ASP A 118 -21.71 19.99 -11.73
C ASP A 118 -21.90 18.70 -10.91
N GLY A 119 -21.26 18.62 -9.75
CA GLY A 119 -21.87 18.02 -8.56
C GLY A 119 -21.80 16.50 -8.35
N LEU A 120 -21.24 15.68 -9.25
CA LEU A 120 -21.15 14.21 -9.07
C LEU A 120 -19.73 13.63 -9.02
N ALA A 121 -18.71 14.49 -8.98
CA ALA A 121 -17.30 14.08 -9.05
C ALA A 121 -16.69 13.67 -7.71
N GLU A 122 -17.36 13.88 -6.58
CA GLU A 122 -16.73 13.73 -5.25
C GLU A 122 -16.75 12.31 -4.69
N VAL A 123 -17.67 11.45 -5.11
CA VAL A 123 -17.75 10.08 -4.61
C VAL A 123 -16.79 9.13 -5.34
N GLY A 124 -16.36 9.49 -6.55
CA GLY A 124 -15.43 8.68 -7.35
C GLY A 124 -13.95 8.96 -7.10
N SER A 125 -13.60 10.03 -6.38
CA SER A 125 -12.22 10.50 -6.25
C SER A 125 -11.30 9.54 -5.51
N TRP A 126 -11.80 8.79 -4.54
CA TRP A 126 -10.99 7.90 -3.71
C TRP A 126 -11.00 6.42 -4.13
N ASP A 127 -11.85 6.02 -5.05
CA ASP A 127 -11.95 4.61 -5.49
C ASP A 127 -10.63 4.08 -6.05
N MET A 128 -9.92 4.92 -6.82
CA MET A 128 -8.59 4.58 -7.32
C MET A 128 -7.56 4.44 -6.21
N GLU A 129 -7.60 5.31 -5.22
CA GLU A 129 -6.68 5.25 -4.08
C GLU A 129 -6.96 4.03 -3.19
N ILE A 130 -8.22 3.69 -2.99
CA ILE A 130 -8.64 2.47 -2.30
C ILE A 130 -8.10 1.24 -3.04
N ALA A 131 -8.23 1.20 -4.36
CA ALA A 131 -7.74 0.10 -5.18
C ALA A 131 -6.21 -0.07 -5.10
N LYS A 132 -5.47 1.03 -4.96
CA LYS A 132 -4.00 1.04 -4.88
C LYS A 132 -3.44 0.66 -3.50
N VAL A 133 -4.27 0.54 -2.46
CA VAL A 133 -3.79 0.20 -1.11
C VAL A 133 -3.02 -1.12 -1.13
N TYR A 134 -1.73 -1.06 -0.88
CA TYR A 134 -0.79 -2.19 -0.90
C TYR A 134 -0.75 -2.98 -2.21
N ASP A 135 -1.05 -2.36 -3.33
CA ASP A 135 -1.11 -3.04 -4.63
C ASP A 135 0.26 -3.61 -5.05
N ARG A 136 1.33 -2.83 -4.91
CA ARG A 136 2.70 -3.29 -5.19
C ARG A 136 3.11 -4.47 -4.29
N THR A 137 2.81 -4.38 -3.01
CA THR A 137 3.10 -5.44 -2.03
C THR A 137 2.38 -6.73 -2.38
N ILE A 138 1.11 -6.66 -2.80
CA ILE A 138 0.32 -7.82 -3.20
C ILE A 138 0.90 -8.50 -4.43
N VAL A 139 1.32 -7.73 -5.44
CA VAL A 139 1.97 -8.25 -6.64
C VAL A 139 3.25 -9.01 -6.26
N GLU A 140 4.11 -8.41 -5.45
CA GLU A 140 5.36 -9.05 -5.00
C GLU A 140 5.10 -10.32 -4.17
N LEU A 141 4.07 -10.31 -3.31
CA LEU A 141 3.69 -11.49 -2.54
C LEU A 141 3.14 -12.60 -3.45
N GLY A 142 2.40 -12.24 -4.48
CA GLY A 142 1.90 -13.18 -5.49
C GLY A 142 3.04 -13.89 -6.21
N ASP A 143 4.03 -13.14 -6.64
CA ASP A 143 5.22 -13.67 -7.33
C ASP A 143 6.06 -14.58 -6.44
N THR A 144 6.13 -14.28 -5.14
CA THR A 144 7.01 -15.01 -4.20
C THR A 144 6.31 -16.17 -3.48
N LEU A 145 5.02 -16.08 -3.20
CA LEU A 145 4.22 -17.13 -2.57
C LEU A 145 3.49 -18.03 -3.58
N GLY A 146 3.28 -17.51 -4.80
CA GLY A 146 2.64 -18.24 -5.89
C GLY A 146 3.59 -19.06 -6.75
N GLY A 147 4.89 -19.03 -6.46
CA GLY A 147 5.94 -19.67 -7.26
C GLY A 147 5.94 -21.21 -7.24
N GLU A 148 5.15 -21.83 -6.42
CA GLU A 148 4.76 -23.22 -6.61
C GLU A 148 3.26 -23.26 -6.89
N SER A 149 2.90 -23.20 -8.15
CA SER A 149 1.63 -23.77 -8.52
C SER A 149 1.63 -25.18 -7.89
N ILE A 150 0.69 -25.43 -7.01
CA ILE A 150 0.34 -26.78 -6.62
C ILE A 150 0.03 -27.48 -7.93
N GLY A 151 1.06 -28.12 -8.48
CA GLY A 151 0.87 -28.94 -9.65
C GLY A 151 -0.22 -29.91 -9.29
N ILE A 152 -1.38 -29.76 -9.90
CA ILE A 152 -2.32 -30.84 -9.98
C ILE A 152 -1.54 -31.92 -10.69
N VAL A 153 -0.99 -32.85 -9.92
CA VAL A 153 -0.44 -34.07 -10.48
C VAL A 153 -1.63 -34.82 -11.03
N THR A 154 -1.98 -34.57 -12.28
CA THR A 154 -2.80 -35.46 -13.05
C THR A 154 -1.92 -36.63 -13.47
N GLU A 155 -2.01 -37.67 -12.73
CA GLU A 155 -1.58 -38.92 -13.28
C GLU A 155 -2.48 -39.34 -14.44
#